data_337400df98303ca9aa2622c44b857196
#
_entry.id   337400df98303ca9aa2622c44b857196
#
_cell.length_a   1.000
_cell.length_b   1.000
_cell.length_c   1.000
_cell.angle_alpha   90.00
_cell.angle_beta   90.00
_cell.angle_gamma   90.00
#
_symmetry.space_group_name_H-M   'P 1'
#
loop_
_entity.id
_entity.type
_entity.pdbx_description
1 polymer ?
#
loop_
_entity_poly.entity_id
_entity_poly.type
_entity_poly.pdbx_seq_one_letter_code
_entity_poly.pdbx_strand_id
1 'polypeptide(L)'
;MLRPVLLLVAAAVLALALPASAGAALPVPYTLAAGVAAEALHPGAPPPGANDFACKPSAAHPNPVVLVHGLVGNMTDNWPAMSPLLKNNGYCVFALTYGTTPELGFPLDQLGGMQPMESSALTLSAFVDRVRAATGASEVDIVGHSEGTVVSDYYAKFLGGAAKIDRFVGIAGVYHGTNVAGLARLEPLARQLGVTAPFDSQCQACVQLLDNSPFMAKLNSGPGGAAVAGVTYTNIVTRYDELVAPYTNGTLDAPNATNIVVQGRCALDFSDHFSIVAERNAAQYMLNALDPAHARPVACVPVLPVVG
;
A
#
# COMPACT_ATOMS: atom_id res chain seq x y z
N MET A 1 -20.12 -33.25 -75.50
CA MET A 1 -19.02 -32.73 -74.65
C MET A 1 -19.64 -31.93 -73.51
N LEU A 2 -19.86 -32.60 -72.38
CA LEU A 2 -20.38 -31.94 -71.13
C LEU A 2 -19.20 -31.57 -70.22
N ARG A 3 -19.11 -30.30 -69.88
CA ARG A 3 -18.18 -29.82 -68.85
C ARG A 3 -18.84 -29.87 -67.46
N PRO A 4 -18.22 -30.42 -66.41
CA PRO A 4 -18.75 -30.33 -65.05
C PRO A 4 -18.38 -28.99 -64.46
N VAL A 5 -19.38 -28.33 -63.87
CA VAL A 5 -19.23 -27.12 -63.02
C VAL A 5 -18.90 -27.57 -61.58
N LEU A 6 -17.70 -27.28 -61.13
CA LEU A 6 -17.34 -27.46 -59.73
C LEU A 6 -17.90 -26.28 -58.88
N LEU A 7 -18.84 -26.57 -58.01
CA LEU A 7 -19.29 -25.64 -56.96
C LEU A 7 -18.35 -25.79 -55.77
N LEU A 8 -17.55 -24.76 -55.49
CA LEU A 8 -16.79 -24.58 -54.24
C LEU A 8 -17.73 -24.03 -53.17
N VAL A 9 -18.06 -24.86 -52.15
CA VAL A 9 -18.74 -24.41 -50.94
C VAL A 9 -17.67 -23.96 -49.95
N ALA A 10 -17.56 -22.65 -49.75
CA ALA A 10 -16.72 -22.07 -48.71
C ALA A 10 -17.47 -22.13 -47.34
N ALA A 11 -17.06 -23.04 -46.49
CA ALA A 11 -17.56 -23.09 -45.10
C ALA A 11 -16.86 -21.99 -44.28
N ALA A 12 -17.58 -20.93 -43.98
CA ALA A 12 -17.13 -19.92 -43.00
C ALA A 12 -17.24 -20.49 -41.61
N VAL A 13 -16.10 -20.81 -40.97
CA VAL A 13 -16.01 -21.16 -39.54
C VAL A 13 -16.15 -19.90 -38.72
N LEU A 14 -17.32 -19.65 -38.18
CA LEU A 14 -17.58 -18.59 -37.21
C LEU A 14 -16.98 -19.03 -35.89
N ALA A 15 -15.78 -18.54 -35.54
CA ALA A 15 -15.21 -18.73 -34.22
C ALA A 15 -16.03 -17.92 -33.19
N LEU A 16 -16.97 -18.58 -32.53
CA LEU A 16 -17.64 -18.04 -31.36
C LEU A 16 -16.57 -17.90 -30.25
N ALA A 17 -16.08 -16.67 -30.04
CA ALA A 17 -15.33 -16.35 -28.85
C ALA A 17 -16.28 -16.51 -27.64
N LEU A 18 -16.14 -17.61 -26.92
CA LEU A 18 -16.79 -17.78 -25.61
C LEU A 18 -16.28 -16.67 -24.71
N PRO A 19 -17.17 -15.91 -24.02
CA PRO A 19 -16.71 -14.96 -23.01
C PRO A 19 -15.93 -15.75 -21.98
N ALA A 20 -14.70 -15.30 -21.67
CA ALA A 20 -13.94 -15.86 -20.56
C ALA A 20 -14.83 -15.78 -19.31
N SER A 21 -15.03 -16.90 -18.66
CA SER A 21 -15.79 -16.93 -17.41
C SER A 21 -15.13 -15.97 -16.43
N ALA A 22 -15.83 -14.89 -16.08
CA ALA A 22 -15.39 -14.03 -15.00
C ALA A 22 -15.27 -14.93 -13.77
N GLY A 23 -14.07 -15.12 -13.23
CA GLY A 23 -13.85 -15.86 -12.01
C GLY A 23 -14.74 -15.28 -10.90
N ALA A 24 -15.20 -16.12 -9.98
CA ALA A 24 -15.98 -15.62 -8.84
C ALA A 24 -15.20 -14.53 -8.11
N ALA A 25 -15.87 -13.45 -7.72
CA ALA A 25 -15.26 -12.38 -6.96
C ALA A 25 -14.70 -12.92 -5.64
N LEU A 26 -13.51 -12.47 -5.27
CA LEU A 26 -12.86 -12.84 -4.01
C LEU A 26 -13.65 -12.25 -2.83
N PRO A 27 -13.79 -12.98 -1.71
CA PRO A 27 -14.30 -12.39 -0.47
C PRO A 27 -13.45 -11.18 -0.05
N VAL A 28 -14.11 -10.11 0.37
CA VAL A 28 -13.45 -8.90 0.90
C VAL A 28 -13.83 -8.76 2.38
N PRO A 29 -13.01 -9.27 3.30
CA PRO A 29 -13.28 -9.17 4.73
C PRO A 29 -12.86 -7.79 5.22
N TYR A 30 -13.84 -6.91 5.47
CA TYR A 30 -13.59 -5.59 6.03
C TYR A 30 -13.41 -5.68 7.55
N THR A 31 -12.31 -6.30 7.97
CA THR A 31 -11.91 -6.42 9.38
C THR A 31 -10.43 -6.74 9.51
N LEU A 32 -9.77 -6.14 10.47
CA LEU A 32 -8.36 -6.41 10.80
C LEU A 32 -8.16 -7.86 11.23
N ALA A 33 -9.14 -8.45 11.95
CA ALA A 33 -9.06 -9.82 12.42
C ALA A 33 -8.83 -10.85 11.29
N ALA A 34 -9.29 -10.55 10.07
CA ALA A 34 -9.05 -11.42 8.92
C ALA A 34 -7.57 -11.48 8.52
N GLY A 35 -6.84 -10.36 8.63
CA GLY A 35 -5.39 -10.31 8.39
C GLY A 35 -4.62 -11.11 9.45
N VAL A 36 -4.95 -10.90 10.72
CA VAL A 36 -4.37 -11.66 11.84
C VAL A 36 -4.60 -13.17 11.67
N ALA A 37 -5.83 -13.56 11.29
CA ALA A 37 -6.14 -14.96 11.04
C ALA A 37 -5.39 -15.52 9.82
N ALA A 38 -5.25 -14.75 8.75
CA ALA A 38 -4.49 -15.15 7.56
C ALA A 38 -3.02 -15.40 7.90
N GLU A 39 -2.39 -14.49 8.66
CA GLU A 39 -1.01 -14.65 9.12
C GLU A 39 -0.85 -15.89 10.03
N ALA A 40 -1.76 -16.11 10.95
CA ALA A 40 -1.70 -17.27 11.83
C ALA A 40 -1.84 -18.60 11.07
N LEU A 41 -2.61 -18.64 9.99
CA LEU A 41 -2.86 -19.86 9.20
C LEU A 41 -1.85 -20.06 8.07
N HIS A 42 -1.35 -18.98 7.49
CA HIS A 42 -0.48 -18.98 6.32
C HIS A 42 0.60 -17.89 6.42
N PRO A 43 1.54 -17.99 7.38
CA PRO A 43 2.54 -16.96 7.64
C PRO A 43 3.30 -16.57 6.37
N GLY A 44 3.40 -15.25 6.12
CA GLY A 44 4.14 -14.70 4.99
C GLY A 44 3.55 -14.99 3.60
N ALA A 45 2.34 -15.55 3.51
CA ALA A 45 1.69 -15.80 2.22
C ALA A 45 1.19 -14.51 1.56
N PRO A 46 1.17 -14.41 0.23
CA PRO A 46 0.54 -13.30 -0.45
C PRO A 46 -0.94 -13.16 -0.07
N PRO A 47 -1.46 -11.94 0.12
CA PRO A 47 -2.89 -11.73 0.38
C PRO A 47 -3.71 -12.15 -0.83
N PRO A 48 -5.00 -12.52 -0.64
CA PRO A 48 -5.85 -12.99 -1.74
C PRO A 48 -5.86 -12.01 -2.92
N GLY A 49 -5.58 -12.52 -4.12
CA GLY A 49 -5.56 -11.76 -5.36
C GLY A 49 -4.23 -11.09 -5.71
N ALA A 50 -3.23 -11.11 -4.82
CA ALA A 50 -1.91 -10.54 -5.08
C ALA A 50 -0.91 -11.56 -5.65
N ASN A 51 0.18 -11.00 -6.21
CA ASN A 51 1.41 -11.70 -6.64
C ASN A 51 1.22 -12.73 -7.76
N ASP A 52 0.19 -12.54 -8.59
CA ASP A 52 0.12 -13.24 -9.89
C ASP A 52 1.01 -12.50 -10.91
N PHE A 53 2.26 -12.92 -11.04
CA PHE A 53 3.22 -12.34 -11.98
C PHE A 53 2.90 -12.65 -13.45
N ALA A 54 1.90 -13.47 -13.76
CA ALA A 54 1.35 -13.64 -15.08
C ALA A 54 0.27 -12.60 -15.44
N CYS A 55 -0.21 -11.84 -14.45
CA CYS A 55 -1.21 -10.80 -14.62
C CYS A 55 -0.73 -9.75 -15.63
N LYS A 56 -1.62 -9.38 -16.56
CA LYS A 56 -1.38 -8.29 -17.49
C LYS A 56 -2.36 -7.15 -17.23
N PRO A 57 -1.86 -5.94 -16.96
CA PRO A 57 -2.70 -4.76 -16.78
C PRO A 57 -3.62 -4.55 -17.98
N SER A 58 -4.84 -4.11 -17.72
CA SER A 58 -5.82 -3.78 -18.75
C SER A 58 -5.66 -2.33 -19.21
N ALA A 59 -6.31 -1.98 -20.33
CA ALA A 59 -6.36 -0.58 -20.76
C ALA A 59 -7.10 0.34 -19.77
N ALA A 60 -8.03 -0.22 -18.98
CA ALA A 60 -8.73 0.53 -17.93
C ALA A 60 -7.84 0.77 -16.68
N HIS A 61 -6.94 -0.17 -16.39
CA HIS A 61 -6.00 -0.09 -15.26
C HIS A 61 -4.60 -0.45 -15.78
N PRO A 62 -3.90 0.50 -16.42
CA PRO A 62 -2.62 0.25 -17.06
C PRO A 62 -1.48 0.04 -16.08
N ASN A 63 -1.61 0.56 -14.86
CA ASN A 63 -0.61 0.45 -13.82
C ASN A 63 -0.97 -0.69 -12.85
N PRO A 64 -0.05 -1.63 -12.57
CA PRO A 64 -0.23 -2.58 -11.47
C PRO A 64 -0.12 -1.84 -10.13
N VAL A 65 -0.87 -2.31 -9.14
CA VAL A 65 -0.84 -1.74 -7.79
C VAL A 65 0.12 -2.52 -6.90
N VAL A 66 1.05 -1.81 -6.26
CA VAL A 66 1.99 -2.36 -5.27
C VAL A 66 1.57 -1.94 -3.87
N LEU A 67 1.31 -2.92 -3.00
CA LEU A 67 0.89 -2.75 -1.62
C LEU A 67 2.11 -2.82 -0.69
N VAL A 68 2.34 -1.77 0.11
CA VAL A 68 3.52 -1.60 0.98
C VAL A 68 3.05 -1.46 2.43
N HIS A 69 3.26 -2.50 3.26
CA HIS A 69 2.75 -2.61 4.62
C HIS A 69 3.39 -1.64 5.62
N GLY A 70 2.85 -1.55 6.82
CA GLY A 70 3.36 -0.74 7.92
C GLY A 70 4.38 -1.48 8.81
N LEU A 71 4.92 -0.76 9.79
CA LEU A 71 5.82 -1.29 10.83
C LEU A 71 5.18 -2.49 11.54
N VAL A 72 5.97 -3.50 11.85
CA VAL A 72 5.63 -4.79 12.46
C VAL A 72 4.62 -5.64 11.69
N GLY A 73 4.05 -5.12 10.59
CA GLY A 73 3.18 -5.88 9.70
C GLY A 73 3.97 -6.62 8.62
N ASN A 74 3.24 -7.35 7.78
CA ASN A 74 3.76 -7.99 6.57
C ASN A 74 2.70 -7.97 5.46
N MET A 75 2.99 -8.56 4.29
CA MET A 75 2.03 -8.55 3.19
C MET A 75 0.76 -9.35 3.49
N THR A 76 0.81 -10.34 4.39
CA THR A 76 -0.32 -11.23 4.69
C THR A 76 -1.35 -10.57 5.60
N ASP A 77 -0.89 -9.96 6.68
CA ASP A 77 -1.76 -9.38 7.72
C ASP A 77 -2.28 -7.99 7.38
N ASN A 78 -1.50 -7.19 6.65
CA ASN A 78 -1.83 -5.78 6.43
C ASN A 78 -2.92 -5.57 5.35
N TRP A 79 -3.14 -6.51 4.44
CA TRP A 79 -3.97 -6.28 3.25
C TRP A 79 -5.16 -7.23 3.07
N PRO A 80 -5.88 -7.63 4.15
CA PRO A 80 -6.98 -8.61 4.05
C PRO A 80 -8.14 -8.12 3.20
N ALA A 81 -8.41 -6.81 3.20
CA ALA A 81 -9.50 -6.18 2.46
C ALA A 81 -9.03 -5.55 1.14
N MET A 82 -7.95 -4.75 1.17
CA MET A 82 -7.55 -3.94 0.00
C MET A 82 -7.09 -4.80 -1.19
N SER A 83 -6.34 -5.88 -0.94
CA SER A 83 -5.86 -6.76 -2.02
C SER A 83 -6.98 -7.44 -2.80
N PRO A 84 -7.90 -8.20 -2.17
CA PRO A 84 -9.01 -8.80 -2.92
C PRO A 84 -9.96 -7.78 -3.52
N LEU A 85 -10.15 -6.62 -2.89
CA LEU A 85 -10.96 -5.52 -3.43
C LEU A 85 -10.37 -4.99 -4.74
N LEU A 86 -9.08 -4.69 -4.77
CA LEU A 86 -8.38 -4.23 -5.97
C LEU A 86 -8.43 -5.29 -7.09
N LYS A 87 -8.20 -6.56 -6.74
CA LYS A 87 -8.31 -7.67 -7.72
C LYS A 87 -9.71 -7.77 -8.31
N ASN A 88 -10.75 -7.65 -7.47
CA ASN A 88 -12.15 -7.67 -7.92
C ASN A 88 -12.50 -6.47 -8.82
N ASN A 89 -11.78 -5.37 -8.70
CA ASN A 89 -11.93 -4.18 -9.55
C ASN A 89 -10.99 -4.23 -10.79
N GLY A 90 -10.35 -5.36 -11.07
CA GLY A 90 -9.61 -5.59 -12.31
C GLY A 90 -8.15 -5.13 -12.30
N TYR A 91 -7.60 -4.78 -11.15
CA TYR A 91 -6.17 -4.44 -11.04
C TYR A 91 -5.27 -5.68 -11.00
N CYS A 92 -4.07 -5.56 -11.54
CA CYS A 92 -2.97 -6.45 -11.20
C CYS A 92 -2.38 -6.00 -9.85
N VAL A 93 -2.48 -6.84 -8.82
CA VAL A 93 -2.10 -6.51 -7.44
C VAL A 93 -0.84 -7.25 -7.05
N PHE A 94 0.08 -6.54 -6.41
CA PHE A 94 1.32 -7.08 -5.91
C PHE A 94 1.57 -6.59 -4.49
N ALA A 95 2.10 -7.45 -3.63
CA ALA A 95 2.43 -7.12 -2.26
C ALA A 95 3.78 -7.73 -1.90
N LEU A 96 4.54 -7.04 -1.06
CA LEU A 96 5.83 -7.52 -0.57
C LEU A 96 5.87 -7.46 0.95
N THR A 97 6.71 -8.31 1.55
CA THR A 97 7.20 -8.14 2.91
C THR A 97 8.63 -7.62 2.84
N TYR A 98 8.95 -6.62 3.65
CA TYR A 98 10.26 -5.99 3.71
C TYR A 98 10.68 -5.77 5.17
N GLY A 99 11.96 -5.56 5.41
CA GLY A 99 12.49 -5.16 6.71
C GLY A 99 12.34 -6.21 7.82
N THR A 100 12.27 -7.50 7.47
CA THR A 100 12.26 -8.60 8.44
C THR A 100 13.66 -8.89 8.99
N THR A 101 13.73 -9.64 10.09
CA THR A 101 14.95 -10.13 10.70
C THR A 101 14.89 -11.67 10.78
N PRO A 102 15.29 -12.39 9.71
CA PRO A 102 15.16 -13.85 9.63
C PRO A 102 15.87 -14.61 10.76
N GLU A 103 16.91 -14.02 11.33
CA GLU A 103 17.73 -14.62 12.40
C GLU A 103 16.95 -14.77 13.72
N LEU A 104 15.83 -14.04 13.87
CA LEU A 104 14.98 -14.15 15.05
C LEU A 104 14.15 -15.44 15.07
N GLY A 105 13.95 -16.05 13.90
CA GLY A 105 13.12 -17.25 13.76
C GLY A 105 11.63 -16.99 14.01
N PHE A 106 10.80 -17.97 13.60
CA PHE A 106 9.34 -17.88 13.74
C PHE A 106 8.89 -17.80 15.21
N PRO A 107 7.91 -16.94 15.55
CA PRO A 107 7.15 -16.04 14.65
C PRO A 107 7.77 -14.63 14.48
N LEU A 108 8.90 -14.32 15.09
CA LEU A 108 9.46 -12.98 15.12
C LEU A 108 10.07 -12.56 13.76
N ASP A 109 10.47 -13.52 12.94
CA ASP A 109 10.91 -13.31 11.56
C ASP A 109 9.80 -12.86 10.60
N GLN A 110 8.51 -12.92 11.04
CA GLN A 110 7.38 -12.42 10.29
C GLN A 110 7.12 -10.92 10.51
N LEU A 111 7.75 -10.32 11.52
CA LEU A 111 7.63 -8.88 11.79
C LEU A 111 8.44 -8.10 10.75
N GLY A 112 7.72 -7.46 9.82
CA GLY A 112 8.31 -6.62 8.79
C GLY A 112 8.51 -5.16 9.23
N GLY A 113 9.22 -4.38 8.42
CA GLY A 113 9.44 -2.96 8.68
C GLY A 113 10.42 -2.67 9.82
N MET A 114 11.09 -3.67 10.38
CA MET A 114 11.97 -3.50 11.56
C MET A 114 13.35 -2.95 11.21
N GLN A 115 13.80 -3.16 9.98
CA GLN A 115 15.12 -2.79 9.48
C GLN A 115 15.18 -1.30 9.06
N PRO A 116 16.37 -0.72 8.80
CA PRO A 116 16.48 0.65 8.31
C PRO A 116 15.59 0.89 7.08
N MET A 117 14.82 1.97 7.10
CA MET A 117 13.90 2.29 6.01
C MET A 117 14.61 2.52 4.66
N GLU A 118 15.88 2.90 4.66
CA GLU A 118 16.71 2.99 3.44
C GLU A 118 16.89 1.62 2.78
N SER A 119 17.15 0.57 3.56
CA SER A 119 17.27 -0.79 3.04
C SER A 119 15.92 -1.37 2.61
N SER A 120 14.87 -1.04 3.34
CA SER A 120 13.49 -1.35 2.99
C SER A 120 13.09 -0.72 1.65
N ALA A 121 13.47 0.53 1.41
CA ALA A 121 13.25 1.22 0.15
C ALA A 121 14.03 0.61 -1.03
N LEU A 122 15.23 0.08 -0.80
CA LEU A 122 15.97 -0.69 -1.82
C LEU A 122 15.25 -2.00 -2.16
N THR A 123 14.70 -2.68 -1.17
CA THR A 123 13.87 -3.89 -1.36
C THR A 123 12.62 -3.56 -2.20
N LEU A 124 11.94 -2.46 -1.88
CA LEU A 124 10.79 -1.97 -2.65
C LEU A 124 11.19 -1.62 -4.09
N SER A 125 12.33 -0.95 -4.29
CA SER A 125 12.84 -0.60 -5.62
C SER A 125 13.02 -1.84 -6.50
N ALA A 126 13.69 -2.87 -5.97
CA ALA A 126 13.89 -4.13 -6.69
C ALA A 126 12.55 -4.85 -6.98
N PHE A 127 11.61 -4.80 -6.03
CA PHE A 127 10.30 -5.39 -6.21
C PHE A 127 9.48 -4.68 -7.29
N VAL A 128 9.46 -3.35 -7.31
CA VAL A 128 8.78 -2.55 -8.36
C VAL A 128 9.37 -2.87 -9.74
N ASP A 129 10.69 -2.97 -9.85
CA ASP A 129 11.33 -3.33 -11.13
C ASP A 129 10.95 -4.74 -11.59
N ARG A 130 10.84 -5.69 -10.67
CA ARG A 130 10.32 -7.03 -10.96
C ARG A 130 8.86 -7.01 -11.42
N VAL A 131 7.99 -6.23 -10.76
CA VAL A 131 6.58 -6.09 -11.14
C VAL A 131 6.47 -5.50 -12.54
N ARG A 132 7.19 -4.41 -12.82
CA ARG A 132 7.20 -3.77 -14.14
C ARG A 132 7.69 -4.72 -15.24
N ALA A 133 8.77 -5.44 -14.99
CA ALA A 133 9.31 -6.43 -15.94
C ALA A 133 8.30 -7.56 -16.23
N ALA A 134 7.59 -8.06 -15.22
CA ALA A 134 6.61 -9.12 -15.37
C ALA A 134 5.33 -8.67 -16.09
N THR A 135 4.86 -7.48 -15.77
CA THR A 135 3.59 -6.93 -16.29
C THR A 135 3.76 -6.24 -17.66
N GLY A 136 4.94 -5.68 -17.92
CA GLY A 136 5.23 -4.83 -19.07
C GLY A 136 4.78 -3.37 -18.86
N ALA A 137 4.33 -3.00 -17.67
CA ALA A 137 3.92 -1.65 -17.35
C ALA A 137 5.14 -0.69 -17.23
N SER A 138 4.97 0.55 -17.70
CA SER A 138 5.98 1.61 -17.54
C SER A 138 6.03 2.15 -16.12
N GLU A 139 4.89 2.17 -15.43
CA GLU A 139 4.71 2.72 -14.08
C GLU A 139 3.89 1.75 -13.23
N VAL A 140 3.89 1.98 -11.94
CA VAL A 140 3.04 1.31 -10.94
C VAL A 140 2.25 2.36 -10.16
N ASP A 141 1.14 1.93 -9.56
CA ASP A 141 0.50 2.69 -8.49
C ASP A 141 0.94 2.09 -7.15
N ILE A 142 1.16 2.93 -6.14
CA ILE A 142 1.53 2.48 -4.80
C ILE A 142 0.37 2.73 -3.84
N VAL A 143 0.08 1.75 -3.00
CA VAL A 143 -0.75 1.91 -1.80
C VAL A 143 0.13 1.58 -0.60
N GLY A 144 0.48 2.60 0.17
CA GLY A 144 1.30 2.46 1.37
C GLY A 144 0.49 2.64 2.64
N HIS A 145 0.76 1.85 3.66
CA HIS A 145 0.20 2.01 5.00
C HIS A 145 1.29 2.41 5.99
N SER A 146 1.01 3.43 6.82
CA SER A 146 1.91 3.80 7.92
C SER A 146 3.36 3.99 7.45
N GLU A 147 4.32 3.25 8.00
CA GLU A 147 5.73 3.21 7.56
C GLU A 147 5.87 2.97 6.05
N GLY A 148 5.02 2.14 5.45
CA GLY A 148 5.05 1.88 4.01
C GLY A 148 4.93 3.14 3.17
N THR A 149 4.36 4.22 3.70
CA THR A 149 4.29 5.52 3.02
C THR A 149 5.66 6.17 2.94
N VAL A 150 6.43 6.19 4.01
CA VAL A 150 7.75 6.84 4.03
C VAL A 150 8.84 6.00 3.35
N VAL A 151 8.72 4.68 3.41
CA VAL A 151 9.58 3.76 2.62
C VAL A 151 9.38 3.99 1.13
N SER A 152 8.11 4.11 0.69
CA SER A 152 7.76 4.39 -0.70
C SER A 152 8.19 5.79 -1.14
N ASP A 153 8.07 6.77 -0.27
CA ASP A 153 8.46 8.14 -0.56
C ASP A 153 9.98 8.31 -0.59
N TYR A 154 10.71 7.59 0.28
CA TYR A 154 12.17 7.51 0.19
C TYR A 154 12.61 6.89 -1.14
N TYR A 155 11.95 5.82 -1.58
CA TYR A 155 12.17 5.21 -2.90
C TYR A 155 11.90 6.21 -4.03
N ALA A 156 10.75 6.91 -3.98
CA ALA A 156 10.40 7.91 -4.98
C ALA A 156 11.44 9.01 -5.07
N LYS A 157 11.86 9.56 -3.93
CA LYS A 157 12.70 10.75 -3.83
C LYS A 157 14.18 10.49 -4.07
N PHE A 158 14.72 9.39 -3.54
CA PHE A 158 16.17 9.17 -3.49
C PHE A 158 16.67 8.01 -4.34
N LEU A 159 15.78 7.12 -4.79
CA LEU A 159 16.14 5.92 -5.54
C LEU A 159 15.58 5.91 -6.98
N GLY A 160 15.14 7.06 -7.48
CA GLY A 160 14.61 7.21 -8.84
C GLY A 160 13.21 6.64 -9.04
N GLY A 161 12.47 6.38 -7.96
CA GLY A 161 11.13 5.82 -8.01
C GLY A 161 10.09 6.76 -8.62
N ALA A 162 10.28 8.09 -8.52
CA ALA A 162 9.33 9.07 -9.06
C ALA A 162 9.01 8.86 -10.55
N ALA A 163 9.99 8.41 -11.35
CA ALA A 163 9.79 8.12 -12.77
C ALA A 163 9.09 6.77 -13.04
N LYS A 164 8.72 6.04 -11.98
CA LYS A 164 8.12 4.70 -12.05
C LYS A 164 6.78 4.63 -11.30
N ILE A 165 6.32 5.73 -10.70
CA ILE A 165 5.10 5.82 -9.90
C ILE A 165 4.19 6.88 -10.53
N ASP A 166 2.96 6.51 -10.90
CA ASP A 166 1.92 7.47 -11.33
C ASP A 166 1.14 7.98 -10.12
N ARG A 167 0.50 7.07 -9.37
CA ARG A 167 -0.33 7.40 -8.22
C ARG A 167 0.22 6.77 -6.95
N PHE A 168 0.14 7.56 -5.89
CA PHE A 168 0.53 7.11 -4.56
C PHE A 168 -0.60 7.39 -3.57
N VAL A 169 -1.21 6.32 -3.05
CA VAL A 169 -2.24 6.39 -2.01
C VAL A 169 -1.59 6.04 -0.69
N GLY A 170 -1.50 7.03 0.21
CA GLY A 170 -1.04 6.83 1.58
C GLY A 170 -2.23 6.63 2.52
N ILE A 171 -2.26 5.54 3.27
CA ILE A 171 -3.28 5.26 4.28
C ILE A 171 -2.62 5.34 5.65
N ALA A 172 -3.14 6.17 6.55
CA ALA A 172 -2.54 6.47 7.86
C ALA A 172 -1.04 6.75 7.74
N GLY A 173 -0.65 7.59 6.77
CA GLY A 173 0.75 7.90 6.47
C GLY A 173 1.47 8.57 7.63
N VAL A 174 2.80 8.58 7.57
CA VAL A 174 3.66 9.13 8.63
C VAL A 174 4.77 10.03 8.07
N TYR A 175 4.45 10.80 7.03
CA TYR A 175 5.41 11.61 6.26
C TYR A 175 6.23 12.59 7.09
N HIS A 176 5.70 13.06 8.22
CA HIS A 176 6.38 13.97 9.14
C HIS A 176 6.80 13.30 10.45
N GLY A 177 6.83 11.97 10.46
CA GLY A 177 7.15 11.20 11.63
C GLY A 177 6.04 11.20 12.67
N THR A 178 6.32 10.64 13.83
CA THR A 178 5.37 10.59 14.94
C THR A 178 6.01 10.96 16.26
N ASN A 179 5.19 11.52 17.13
CA ASN A 179 5.56 11.81 18.53
C ASN A 179 4.62 11.05 19.46
N VAL A 180 4.66 9.72 19.41
CA VAL A 180 3.78 8.87 20.22
C VAL A 180 3.87 9.25 21.69
N ALA A 181 2.78 9.81 22.24
CA ALA A 181 2.66 10.24 23.65
C ALA A 181 3.82 11.13 24.13
N GLY A 182 4.47 11.90 23.26
CA GLY A 182 5.61 12.75 23.57
C GLY A 182 6.95 12.01 23.68
N LEU A 183 6.99 10.71 23.41
CA LEU A 183 8.21 9.88 23.53
C LEU A 183 9.35 10.36 22.64
N ALA A 184 9.05 10.90 21.44
CA ALA A 184 10.06 11.47 20.54
C ALA A 184 10.89 12.58 21.20
N ARG A 185 10.31 13.34 22.14
CA ARG A 185 11.02 14.39 22.89
C ARG A 185 11.94 13.84 23.97
N LEU A 186 11.67 12.63 24.45
CA LEU A 186 12.49 11.95 25.47
C LEU A 186 13.60 11.11 24.84
N GLU A 187 13.53 10.81 23.53
CA GLU A 187 14.52 9.98 22.84
C GLU A 187 15.95 10.51 22.99
N PRO A 188 16.26 11.82 22.80
CA PRO A 188 17.62 12.32 22.95
C PRO A 188 18.18 12.09 24.37
N LEU A 189 17.34 12.22 25.40
CA LEU A 189 17.73 11.94 26.79
C LEU A 189 17.93 10.44 27.00
N ALA A 190 17.02 9.60 26.51
CA ALA A 190 17.12 8.15 26.59
C ALA A 190 18.39 7.64 25.89
N ARG A 191 18.74 8.19 24.73
CA ARG A 191 19.98 7.91 24.00
C ARG A 191 21.21 8.30 24.80
N GLN A 192 21.22 9.49 25.43
CA GLN A 192 22.30 9.96 26.27
C GLN A 192 22.51 9.08 27.49
N LEU A 193 21.43 8.49 28.02
CA LEU A 193 21.46 7.54 29.15
C LEU A 193 21.75 6.10 28.73
N GLY A 194 21.90 5.81 27.42
CA GLY A 194 22.19 4.48 26.90
C GLY A 194 21.02 3.48 26.97
N VAL A 195 19.78 3.95 27.23
CA VAL A 195 18.60 3.07 27.38
C VAL A 195 17.89 2.78 26.06
N THR A 196 18.29 3.40 24.95
CA THR A 196 17.73 3.14 23.63
C THR A 196 18.39 1.99 22.88
N ALA A 197 19.59 1.58 23.29
CA ALA A 197 20.38 0.56 22.59
C ALA A 197 19.61 -0.74 22.24
N PRO A 198 18.75 -1.29 23.11
CA PRO A 198 17.93 -2.45 22.74
C PRO A 198 16.94 -2.17 21.60
N PHE A 199 16.32 -0.97 21.59
CA PHE A 199 15.42 -0.57 20.50
C PHE A 199 16.19 -0.30 19.20
N ASP A 200 17.33 0.40 19.27
CA ASP A 200 18.18 0.70 18.11
C ASP A 200 18.65 -0.58 17.42
N SER A 201 18.89 -1.66 18.17
CA SER A 201 19.38 -2.92 17.61
C SER A 201 18.27 -3.83 17.06
N GLN A 202 17.05 -3.73 17.59
CA GLN A 202 15.95 -4.62 17.24
C GLN A 202 14.92 -3.96 16.29
N CYS A 203 14.79 -2.63 16.31
CA CYS A 203 13.86 -1.89 15.47
C CYS A 203 14.47 -0.54 15.06
N GLN A 204 15.31 -0.54 14.06
CA GLN A 204 15.92 0.71 13.58
C GLN A 204 14.88 1.65 12.95
N ALA A 205 13.89 1.12 12.26
CA ALA A 205 12.78 1.89 11.71
C ALA A 205 11.97 2.60 12.81
N CYS A 206 11.80 1.98 14.00
CA CYS A 206 11.10 2.61 15.12
C CYS A 206 11.71 3.96 15.51
N VAL A 207 13.03 4.06 15.49
CA VAL A 207 13.75 5.31 15.82
C VAL A 207 13.69 6.27 14.64
N GLN A 208 13.75 5.75 13.39
CA GLN A 208 13.65 6.58 12.19
C GLN A 208 12.27 7.21 12.02
N LEU A 209 11.19 6.57 12.53
CA LEU A 209 9.83 7.10 12.48
C LEU A 209 9.57 8.26 13.44
N LEU A 210 10.46 8.55 14.39
CA LEU A 210 10.29 9.70 15.27
C LEU A 210 10.38 11.01 14.49
N ASP A 211 9.52 11.99 14.83
CA ASP A 211 9.39 13.27 14.14
C ASP A 211 10.69 14.12 14.16
N ASN A 212 11.55 13.91 15.15
CA ASN A 212 12.85 14.56 15.30
C ASN A 212 14.03 13.73 14.74
N SER A 213 13.77 12.61 14.07
CA SER A 213 14.84 11.75 13.55
C SER A 213 15.60 12.37 12.38
N PRO A 214 16.89 12.03 12.20
CA PRO A 214 17.65 12.42 11.01
C PRO A 214 17.03 11.90 9.70
N PHE A 215 16.38 10.74 9.74
CA PHE A 215 15.67 10.17 8.58
C PHE A 215 14.52 11.07 8.16
N MET A 216 13.65 11.48 9.08
CA MET A 216 12.54 12.38 8.79
C MET A 216 13.01 13.76 8.34
N ALA A 217 14.06 14.28 8.95
CA ALA A 217 14.68 15.54 8.51
C ALA A 217 15.18 15.45 7.06
N LYS A 218 15.81 14.32 6.68
CA LYS A 218 16.28 14.06 5.31
C LYS A 218 15.10 13.92 4.35
N LEU A 219 14.08 13.12 4.71
CA LEU A 219 12.91 12.87 3.87
C LEU A 219 12.18 14.18 3.54
N ASN A 220 12.01 15.05 4.55
CA ASN A 220 11.31 16.32 4.42
C ASN A 220 12.21 17.46 3.92
N SER A 221 13.46 17.22 3.57
CA SER A 221 14.38 18.25 3.07
C SER A 221 14.05 18.68 1.63
N GLY A 222 14.34 19.93 1.31
CA GLY A 222 14.20 20.50 -0.02
C GLY A 222 12.78 20.93 -0.39
N PRO A 223 12.58 21.45 -1.62
CA PRO A 223 11.28 21.91 -2.09
C PRO A 223 10.23 20.78 -2.13
N GLY A 224 9.02 21.05 -1.65
CA GLY A 224 7.92 20.08 -1.60
C GLY A 224 7.95 19.13 -0.40
N GLY A 225 8.94 19.24 0.49
CA GLY A 225 9.03 18.35 1.66
C GLY A 225 9.18 16.88 1.25
N ALA A 226 8.34 16.01 1.79
CA ALA A 226 8.29 14.60 1.42
C ALA A 226 7.69 14.38 0.02
N ALA A 227 6.74 15.20 -0.43
CA ALA A 227 6.11 15.05 -1.74
C ALA A 227 7.11 15.21 -2.90
N VAL A 228 7.02 14.34 -3.89
CA VAL A 228 7.90 14.31 -5.06
C VAL A 228 7.14 14.74 -6.31
N ALA A 229 7.74 15.62 -7.11
CA ALA A 229 7.16 16.06 -8.37
C ALA A 229 6.99 14.89 -9.35
N GLY A 230 5.89 14.88 -10.10
CA GLY A 230 5.55 13.83 -11.06
C GLY A 230 4.69 12.70 -10.47
N VAL A 231 4.64 12.55 -9.15
CA VAL A 231 3.76 11.58 -8.47
C VAL A 231 2.46 12.26 -8.03
N THR A 232 1.32 11.62 -8.21
CA THR A 232 0.02 12.12 -7.72
C THR A 232 -0.31 11.46 -6.38
N TYR A 233 -0.36 12.26 -5.31
CA TYR A 233 -0.60 11.76 -3.95
C TYR A 233 -2.07 11.89 -3.53
N THR A 234 -2.57 10.84 -2.86
CA THR A 234 -3.82 10.92 -2.09
C THR A 234 -3.58 10.31 -0.71
N ASN A 235 -3.69 11.12 0.34
CA ASN A 235 -3.46 10.70 1.71
C ASN A 235 -4.80 10.55 2.43
N ILE A 236 -5.06 9.37 2.98
CA ILE A 236 -6.28 9.02 3.70
C ILE A 236 -5.89 8.83 5.16
N VAL A 237 -6.39 9.69 6.04
CA VAL A 237 -6.03 9.71 7.45
C VAL A 237 -7.29 9.68 8.34
N THR A 238 -7.12 9.21 9.56
CA THR A 238 -8.15 9.23 10.60
C THR A 238 -7.76 10.15 11.76
N ARG A 239 -8.75 10.84 12.34
CA ARG A 239 -8.53 11.66 13.55
C ARG A 239 -8.24 10.83 14.79
N TYR A 240 -8.54 9.54 14.72
CA TYR A 240 -8.37 8.59 15.83
C TYR A 240 -7.08 7.78 15.73
N ASP A 241 -6.14 8.27 14.90
CA ASP A 241 -4.82 7.65 14.78
C ASP A 241 -4.04 7.79 16.10
N GLU A 242 -3.80 6.66 16.76
CA GLU A 242 -3.11 6.58 18.05
C GLU A 242 -1.60 6.41 17.90
N LEU A 243 -1.13 6.04 16.71
CA LEU A 243 0.29 5.83 16.43
C LEU A 243 0.94 7.01 15.71
N VAL A 244 0.23 7.67 14.80
CA VAL A 244 0.71 8.89 14.12
C VAL A 244 0.15 10.11 14.83
N ALA A 245 0.92 10.63 15.76
CA ALA A 245 0.54 11.78 16.59
C ALA A 245 1.41 13.00 16.30
N PRO A 246 0.83 14.12 15.85
CA PRO A 246 -0.58 14.27 15.49
C PRO A 246 -0.93 13.55 14.17
N TYR A 247 -2.19 13.15 13.98
CA TYR A 247 -2.63 12.45 12.75
C TYR A 247 -2.36 13.23 11.47
N THR A 248 -2.24 14.55 11.57
CA THR A 248 -1.89 15.44 10.45
C THR A 248 -0.49 15.22 9.91
N ASN A 249 0.38 14.51 10.65
CA ASN A 249 1.68 14.07 10.14
C ASN A 249 1.58 13.05 9.01
N GLY A 250 0.39 12.49 8.80
CA GLY A 250 0.04 11.66 7.64
C GLY A 250 -0.44 12.44 6.40
N THR A 251 -0.40 13.78 6.42
CA THR A 251 -0.79 14.64 5.28
C THR A 251 0.43 15.27 4.61
N LEU A 252 0.27 15.66 3.35
CA LEU A 252 1.30 16.39 2.58
C LEU A 252 0.75 17.77 2.17
N ASP A 253 1.50 18.83 2.45
CA ASP A 253 1.19 20.18 1.97
C ASP A 253 1.96 20.43 0.65
N ALA A 254 1.39 19.93 -0.44
CA ALA A 254 1.98 20.02 -1.78
C ALA A 254 0.88 20.11 -2.85
N PRO A 255 1.14 20.79 -3.99
CA PRO A 255 0.14 21.01 -5.04
C PRO A 255 -0.31 19.72 -5.75
N ASN A 256 0.48 18.66 -5.66
CA ASN A 256 0.20 17.33 -6.20
C ASN A 256 -0.34 16.35 -5.14
N ALA A 257 -0.78 16.85 -3.98
CA ALA A 257 -1.31 16.04 -2.89
C ALA A 257 -2.76 16.42 -2.54
N THR A 258 -3.60 15.41 -2.40
CA THR A 258 -4.95 15.49 -1.84
C THR A 258 -4.98 14.81 -0.48
N ASN A 259 -5.47 15.50 0.55
CA ASN A 259 -5.57 14.96 1.89
C ASN A 259 -7.03 14.74 2.28
N ILE A 260 -7.36 13.55 2.73
CA ILE A 260 -8.72 13.11 3.09
C ILE A 260 -8.70 12.66 4.54
N VAL A 261 -9.48 13.34 5.38
CA VAL A 261 -9.78 12.89 6.75
C VAL A 261 -11.11 12.13 6.68
N VAL A 262 -11.11 10.83 6.97
CA VAL A 262 -12.31 9.98 6.79
C VAL A 262 -13.52 10.52 7.56
N GLN A 263 -13.32 11.08 8.75
CA GLN A 263 -14.38 11.71 9.55
C GLN A 263 -14.93 13.02 8.98
N GLY A 264 -14.27 13.59 7.98
CA GLY A 264 -14.79 14.79 7.28
C GLY A 264 -16.04 14.50 6.46
N ARG A 265 -16.25 13.24 6.07
CA ARG A 265 -17.43 12.77 5.33
C ARG A 265 -18.26 11.77 6.11
N CYS A 266 -17.68 11.06 7.08
CA CYS A 266 -18.36 10.07 7.90
C CYS A 266 -17.99 10.26 9.38
N ALA A 267 -18.81 11.02 10.12
CA ALA A 267 -18.60 11.23 11.55
C ALA A 267 -18.77 9.95 12.40
N LEU A 268 -19.34 8.90 11.83
CA LEU A 268 -19.52 7.59 12.45
C LEU A 268 -18.36 6.61 12.14
N ASP A 269 -17.34 7.09 11.48
CA ASP A 269 -16.12 6.34 11.24
C ASP A 269 -15.17 6.55 12.42
N PHE A 270 -15.00 5.52 13.23
CA PHE A 270 -14.07 5.50 14.38
C PHE A 270 -12.85 4.61 14.09
N SER A 271 -12.50 4.43 12.82
CA SER A 271 -11.29 3.70 12.45
C SER A 271 -10.06 4.34 13.10
N ASP A 272 -9.20 3.50 13.62
CA ASP A 272 -7.89 3.83 14.18
C ASP A 272 -6.78 3.54 13.16
N HIS A 273 -5.52 3.62 13.61
CA HIS A 273 -4.35 3.40 12.76
C HIS A 273 -4.34 2.04 12.05
N PHE A 274 -4.79 0.99 12.74
CA PHE A 274 -4.75 -0.38 12.20
C PHE A 274 -6.01 -0.72 11.40
N SER A 275 -7.19 -0.33 11.86
CA SER A 275 -8.46 -0.72 11.22
C SER A 275 -8.72 0.04 9.92
N ILE A 276 -8.13 1.21 9.71
CA ILE A 276 -8.32 2.03 8.51
C ILE A 276 -7.93 1.30 7.19
N VAL A 277 -7.01 0.33 7.23
CA VAL A 277 -6.63 -0.48 6.04
C VAL A 277 -7.60 -1.63 5.75
N ALA A 278 -8.59 -1.83 6.61
CA ALA A 278 -9.54 -2.91 6.47
C ALA A 278 -11.00 -2.42 6.55
N GLU A 279 -11.28 -1.12 6.30
CA GLU A 279 -12.61 -0.55 6.39
C GLU A 279 -13.10 0.01 5.03
N ARG A 280 -14.44 0.17 4.89
CA ARG A 280 -15.11 0.44 3.62
C ARG A 280 -14.93 1.87 3.12
N ASN A 281 -14.86 2.86 4.02
CA ASN A 281 -14.81 4.26 3.63
C ASN A 281 -13.41 4.56 3.04
N ALA A 282 -12.32 4.17 3.72
CA ALA A 282 -10.96 4.31 3.23
C ALA A 282 -10.74 3.49 1.94
N ALA A 283 -11.31 2.28 1.87
CA ALA A 283 -11.25 1.44 0.68
C ALA A 283 -11.87 2.12 -0.56
N GLN A 284 -13.02 2.79 -0.40
CA GLN A 284 -13.62 3.52 -1.53
C GLN A 284 -12.83 4.78 -1.88
N TYR A 285 -12.25 5.49 -0.91
CA TYR A 285 -11.35 6.61 -1.20
C TYR A 285 -10.11 6.14 -1.97
N MET A 286 -9.52 5.01 -1.59
CA MET A 286 -8.40 4.40 -2.31
C MET A 286 -8.78 4.09 -3.76
N LEU A 287 -9.91 3.42 -4.02
CA LEU A 287 -10.36 3.13 -5.39
C LEU A 287 -10.56 4.41 -6.21
N ASN A 288 -11.17 5.44 -5.61
CA ASN A 288 -11.39 6.73 -6.27
C ASN A 288 -10.08 7.46 -6.59
N ALA A 289 -9.06 7.30 -5.74
CA ALA A 289 -7.74 7.87 -5.97
C ALA A 289 -6.99 7.17 -7.10
N LEU A 290 -7.13 5.86 -7.21
CA LEU A 290 -6.50 5.06 -8.27
C LEU A 290 -7.21 5.21 -9.62
N ASP A 291 -8.53 5.43 -9.63
CA ASP A 291 -9.34 5.65 -10.85
C ASP A 291 -10.30 6.85 -10.66
N PRO A 292 -9.79 8.08 -10.73
CA PRO A 292 -10.61 9.28 -10.52
C PRO A 292 -11.63 9.52 -11.65
N ALA A 293 -11.42 8.94 -12.83
CA ALA A 293 -12.37 9.06 -13.95
C ALA A 293 -13.68 8.29 -13.66
N HIS A 294 -13.61 7.24 -12.85
CA HIS A 294 -14.77 6.42 -12.46
C HIS A 294 -15.02 6.50 -10.94
N ALA A 295 -14.62 7.61 -10.31
CA ALA A 295 -14.82 7.84 -8.90
C ALA A 295 -16.30 7.72 -8.51
N ARG A 296 -16.58 7.04 -7.38
CA ARG A 296 -17.92 6.83 -6.84
C ARG A 296 -18.09 7.59 -5.54
N PRO A 297 -19.33 8.02 -5.19
CA PRO A 297 -19.59 8.58 -3.89
C PRO A 297 -19.17 7.62 -2.78
N VAL A 298 -18.48 8.14 -1.77
CA VAL A 298 -18.15 7.36 -0.57
C VAL A 298 -19.34 7.38 0.36
N ALA A 299 -19.96 6.22 0.54
CA ALA A 299 -21.03 6.05 1.51
C ALA A 299 -20.45 6.16 2.92
N CYS A 300 -21.17 6.83 3.84
CA CYS A 300 -20.76 6.81 5.24
C CYS A 300 -21.21 5.48 5.88
N VAL A 301 -20.29 4.57 6.02
CA VAL A 301 -20.47 3.31 6.74
C VAL A 301 -19.89 3.49 8.13
N PRO A 302 -20.66 3.23 9.22
CA PRO A 302 -20.13 3.25 10.58
C PRO A 302 -19.00 2.23 10.73
N VAL A 303 -17.90 2.64 11.32
CA VAL A 303 -16.72 1.81 11.59
C VAL A 303 -16.43 1.82 13.07
N LEU A 304 -16.23 0.66 13.68
CA LEU A 304 -15.86 0.53 15.08
C LEU A 304 -14.33 0.58 15.23
N PRO A 305 -13.82 1.14 16.34
CA PRO A 305 -12.39 1.13 16.59
C PRO A 305 -11.86 -0.31 16.68
N VAL A 306 -10.62 -0.53 16.23
CA VAL A 306 -9.87 -1.80 16.29
C VAL A 306 -10.43 -2.93 15.43
N VAL A 307 -11.71 -2.92 15.14
CA VAL A 307 -12.37 -4.06 14.46
C VAL A 307 -12.45 -3.85 12.94
N GLY A 308 -12.71 -2.63 12.50
CA GLY A 308 -12.99 -2.32 11.09
C GLY A 308 -14.48 -2.45 10.76
#